data_24d36b73ff412370361e846fec29e288
#
_entry.id   24d36b73ff412370361e846fec29e288
#
_cell.length_a   1.000
_cell.length_b   1.000
_cell.length_c   1.000
_cell.angle_alpha   90.00
_cell.angle_beta   90.00
_cell.angle_gamma   90.00
#
_symmetry.space_group_name_H-M   'P 1'
#
loop_
_entity.id
_entity.type
_entity.pdbx_description
1 polymer ?
#
loop_
_entity_poly.entity_id
_entity_poly.type
_entity_poly.pdbx_seq_one_letter_code
_entity_poly.pdbx_strand_id
1 'polypeptide(L)'
;MLFRSQLKWRKALLSGGASLVLVAGALGVSAVPAVAAGTGPCDIYASGGTACVAAHSTTRALYGAYNGNLYQVRRSSDNTTRNITPLAAGGVANAASQDSFCSGTSCVITIIYDQSGRGNNLTQAPPGGFNGPASGGYDNLANATAAPTTLNGSKAYGVFVAPGTGYRDNSTNGIATGDAAEGMYAIFDGTHYNGGCCFDYGNAETNSRDDGNGTMEAIYFGNIKVWGYGPGNGPWVMADLENGLFSGVNAGYNSNDATVNFRYTTAIIKGQPNHWSIRTANAQSGGVTTQYSGARPNVSGYNPMKKQGAIILGIGGDNSVSAAGTFYEGVMTSGYPSDATENSVQANIVAAGYGVGGTGTTYYSINNVNSGKVMDVQAPNTTAGTKVGQYAWNGNNWQKWSFVDAGSGYFNIVSLNSAMCLDVNGNSTADGANLIQWNCNGQTNQQFQWKASGSNFQVVVRSTGKCVDVVGSSTADGALLEQRTCTTANNFLWSRTVR
;
A
#
# COMPACT_ATOMS: atom_id res chain seq x y z
N MET A 1 -64.13 51.32 -9.35
CA MET A 1 -65.38 50.73 -9.70
C MET A 1 -65.23 49.24 -9.75
N LEU A 2 -65.61 48.53 -8.62
CA LEU A 2 -66.92 47.91 -8.45
C LEU A 2 -67.25 46.97 -9.63
N PHE A 3 -67.43 45.63 -9.45
CA PHE A 3 -68.26 44.78 -8.60
C PHE A 3 -67.84 43.32 -8.86
N ARG A 4 -67.67 42.43 -7.85
CA ARG A 4 -68.63 41.45 -7.30
C ARG A 4 -69.34 40.61 -8.37
N SER A 5 -69.51 39.31 -8.31
CA SER A 5 -69.69 38.31 -7.26
C SER A 5 -70.23 37.01 -7.87
N GLN A 6 -70.12 35.93 -7.00
CA GLN A 6 -71.10 34.82 -6.82
C GLN A 6 -70.91 33.54 -7.68
N LEU A 7 -70.40 32.54 -7.12
CA LEU A 7 -70.92 31.31 -6.47
C LEU A 7 -72.26 30.74 -7.09
N LYS A 8 -72.18 29.46 -7.57
CA LYS A 8 -73.27 28.49 -7.37
C LYS A 8 -72.80 27.04 -7.57
N TRP A 9 -73.09 26.27 -6.53
CA TRP A 9 -73.05 24.82 -6.46
C TRP A 9 -74.10 24.14 -7.31
N ARG A 10 -73.86 22.94 -7.89
CA ARG A 10 -74.82 21.83 -7.91
C ARG A 10 -74.14 20.45 -8.02
N LYS A 11 -74.76 19.50 -7.39
CA LYS A 11 -74.41 18.15 -6.96
C LYS A 11 -74.43 17.10 -8.10
N ALA A 12 -73.56 16.11 -7.97
CA ALA A 12 -73.71 14.66 -7.96
C ALA A 12 -74.50 13.93 -9.08
N LEU A 13 -73.85 12.89 -9.63
CA LEU A 13 -74.47 11.57 -9.78
C LEU A 13 -73.32 10.50 -9.95
N LEU A 14 -73.46 9.40 -9.22
CA LEU A 14 -72.62 8.19 -9.23
C LEU A 14 -72.84 7.39 -10.54
N SER A 15 -71.76 6.83 -11.08
CA SER A 15 -71.80 5.55 -11.78
C SER A 15 -70.47 4.82 -11.61
N GLY A 16 -70.52 3.58 -11.18
CA GLY A 16 -69.38 2.76 -10.86
C GLY A 16 -68.59 2.27 -12.07
N GLY A 17 -67.32 2.18 -11.93
CA GLY A 17 -66.39 1.57 -12.85
C GLY A 17 -65.23 0.99 -12.07
N ALA A 18 -65.03 -0.31 -12.18
CA ALA A 18 -63.97 -1.07 -11.50
C ALA A 18 -62.58 -0.53 -11.93
N SER A 19 -61.84 0.03 -11.00
CA SER A 19 -60.43 0.43 -11.20
C SER A 19 -59.50 -0.69 -10.79
N LEU A 20 -58.80 -1.24 -11.78
CA LEU A 20 -57.64 -2.09 -11.60
C LEU A 20 -56.53 -1.27 -10.92
N VAL A 21 -56.16 -1.61 -9.68
CA VAL A 21 -55.04 -1.01 -8.96
C VAL A 21 -53.77 -1.68 -9.49
N LEU A 22 -53.03 -1.02 -10.39
CA LEU A 22 -51.65 -1.34 -10.66
C LEU A 22 -50.82 -0.80 -9.49
N VAL A 23 -50.32 -1.72 -8.64
CA VAL A 23 -49.30 -1.41 -7.65
C VAL A 23 -47.96 -1.29 -8.39
N ALA A 24 -47.58 -0.08 -8.78
CA ALA A 24 -46.22 0.25 -9.18
C ALA A 24 -45.35 0.22 -7.93
N GLY A 25 -44.62 -0.91 -7.73
CA GLY A 25 -43.59 -0.98 -6.73
C GLY A 25 -42.46 0.01 -7.06
N ALA A 26 -42.46 1.16 -6.41
CA ALA A 26 -41.29 2.05 -6.40
C ALA A 26 -40.16 1.34 -5.66
N LEU A 27 -39.22 0.78 -6.40
CA LEU A 27 -37.89 0.41 -5.85
C LEU A 27 -37.25 1.73 -5.39
N GLY A 28 -37.41 2.04 -4.12
CA GLY A 28 -36.67 3.11 -3.46
C GLY A 28 -35.18 2.80 -3.53
N VAL A 29 -34.51 3.37 -4.53
CA VAL A 29 -33.05 3.49 -4.49
C VAL A 29 -32.78 4.44 -3.32
N SER A 30 -32.41 3.89 -2.17
CA SER A 30 -31.89 4.67 -1.05
C SER A 30 -30.65 5.37 -1.57
N ALA A 31 -30.75 6.68 -1.84
CA ALA A 31 -29.57 7.52 -2.05
C ALA A 31 -28.71 7.39 -0.79
N VAL A 32 -27.56 6.73 -0.90
CA VAL A 32 -26.54 6.77 0.13
C VAL A 32 -26.18 8.24 0.28
N PRO A 33 -26.30 8.85 1.49
CA PRO A 33 -25.94 10.24 1.65
C PRO A 33 -24.51 10.43 1.18
N ALA A 34 -24.27 11.36 0.26
CA ALA A 34 -22.93 11.78 -0.12
C ALA A 34 -22.23 12.22 1.18
N VAL A 35 -21.24 11.45 1.62
CA VAL A 35 -20.37 11.86 2.72
C VAL A 35 -19.75 13.18 2.24
N ALA A 36 -19.93 14.25 3.01
CA ALA A 36 -19.30 15.54 2.71
C ALA A 36 -17.80 15.28 2.46
N ALA A 37 -17.28 15.81 1.36
CA ALA A 37 -15.87 15.67 1.02
C ALA A 37 -15.02 16.10 2.22
N GLY A 38 -14.33 15.15 2.86
CA GLY A 38 -13.48 15.41 4.01
C GLY A 38 -12.26 16.24 3.60
N THR A 39 -11.59 16.84 4.55
CA THR A 39 -10.30 17.52 4.32
C THR A 39 -9.23 16.49 4.00
N GLY A 40 -8.50 16.63 2.88
CA GLY A 40 -7.35 15.79 2.52
C GLY A 40 -6.01 16.34 3.05
N PRO A 41 -4.92 15.58 2.99
CA PRO A 41 -3.60 16.02 3.42
C PRO A 41 -3.16 17.32 2.75
N CYS A 42 -3.40 17.47 1.45
CA CYS A 42 -3.00 18.67 0.70
C CYS A 42 -3.85 19.90 1.03
N ASP A 43 -5.11 19.74 1.45
CA ASP A 43 -5.91 20.84 2.00
C ASP A 43 -5.31 21.35 3.31
N ILE A 44 -4.81 20.43 4.15
CA ILE A 44 -4.17 20.75 5.43
C ILE A 44 -2.84 21.50 5.18
N TYR A 45 -2.00 21.00 4.27
CA TYR A 45 -0.76 21.71 3.90
C TYR A 45 -1.04 23.10 3.33
N ALA A 46 -2.04 23.23 2.46
CA ALA A 46 -2.43 24.55 1.93
C ALA A 46 -2.90 25.50 3.03
N SER A 47 -3.69 25.03 3.99
CA SER A 47 -4.12 25.81 5.16
C SER A 47 -2.97 26.18 6.07
N GLY A 48 -1.91 25.36 6.11
CA GLY A 48 -0.67 25.59 6.83
C GLY A 48 0.33 26.50 6.10
N GLY A 49 -0.03 27.03 4.92
CA GLY A 49 0.82 27.94 4.12
C GLY A 49 1.89 27.25 3.28
N THR A 50 1.86 25.92 3.17
CA THR A 50 2.81 25.10 2.39
C THR A 50 2.07 24.15 1.47
N ALA A 51 1.40 24.70 0.44
CA ALA A 51 0.57 23.93 -0.48
C ALA A 51 1.33 22.79 -1.17
N CYS A 52 0.65 21.66 -1.47
CA CYS A 52 1.20 20.59 -2.27
C CYS A 52 1.56 21.09 -3.69
N VAL A 53 2.75 20.75 -4.14
CA VAL A 53 3.23 20.97 -5.52
C VAL A 53 3.26 19.65 -6.31
N ALA A 54 3.25 18.52 -5.63
CA ALA A 54 2.96 17.19 -6.19
C ALA A 54 2.18 16.37 -5.17
N ALA A 55 1.27 15.52 -5.64
CA ALA A 55 0.43 14.68 -4.78
C ALA A 55 0.09 13.37 -5.49
N HIS A 56 0.71 12.27 -5.07
CA HIS A 56 0.64 10.95 -5.70
C HIS A 56 0.03 9.94 -4.75
N SER A 57 -0.96 9.19 -5.21
CA SER A 57 -1.55 8.10 -4.43
C SER A 57 -2.25 7.09 -5.32
N THR A 58 -2.07 5.81 -5.00
CA THR A 58 -2.86 4.73 -5.60
C THR A 58 -3.95 4.22 -4.66
N THR A 59 -4.06 4.79 -3.47
CA THR A 59 -4.98 4.32 -2.42
C THR A 59 -6.16 5.25 -2.18
N ARG A 60 -5.99 6.57 -2.30
CA ARG A 60 -7.05 7.57 -2.04
C ARG A 60 -6.79 8.92 -2.71
N ALA A 61 -7.80 9.76 -2.72
CA ALA A 61 -7.64 11.18 -3.01
C ALA A 61 -6.93 11.91 -1.86
N LEU A 62 -6.04 12.85 -2.19
CA LEU A 62 -5.23 13.64 -1.24
C LEU A 62 -5.77 15.06 -1.02
N TYR A 63 -6.82 15.43 -1.75
CA TYR A 63 -7.67 16.62 -1.51
C TYR A 63 -9.09 16.17 -1.28
N GLY A 64 -9.80 16.83 -0.40
CA GLY A 64 -11.19 16.51 -0.07
C GLY A 64 -12.14 16.62 -1.26
N ALA A 65 -11.90 17.54 -2.19
CA ALA A 65 -12.72 17.73 -3.38
C ALA A 65 -12.24 16.94 -4.62
N TYR A 66 -11.10 16.22 -4.54
CA TYR A 66 -10.54 15.55 -5.71
C TYR A 66 -11.35 14.32 -6.11
N ASN A 67 -11.71 14.24 -7.38
CA ASN A 67 -12.42 13.13 -8.00
C ASN A 67 -11.82 12.69 -9.34
N GLY A 68 -10.63 13.21 -9.68
CA GLY A 68 -9.90 12.88 -10.90
C GLY A 68 -9.21 11.51 -10.85
N ASN A 69 -8.37 11.25 -11.83
CA ASN A 69 -7.62 9.99 -11.93
C ASN A 69 -6.55 9.91 -10.84
N LEU A 70 -6.50 8.79 -10.13
CA LEU A 70 -5.43 8.49 -9.16
C LEU A 70 -4.24 7.82 -9.85
N TYR A 71 -4.50 6.78 -10.63
CA TYR A 71 -3.48 6.07 -11.39
C TYR A 71 -4.10 5.38 -12.61
N GLN A 72 -3.24 4.94 -13.54
CA GLN A 72 -3.62 4.17 -14.71
C GLN A 72 -3.04 2.76 -14.65
N VAL A 73 -3.84 1.77 -15.02
CA VAL A 73 -3.39 0.40 -15.20
C VAL A 73 -3.49 -0.02 -16.66
N ARG A 74 -2.56 -0.89 -17.10
CA ARG A 74 -2.56 -1.51 -18.43
C ARG A 74 -2.57 -3.02 -18.26
N ARG A 75 -3.51 -3.70 -18.91
CA ARG A 75 -3.58 -5.16 -18.89
C ARG A 75 -2.74 -5.79 -20.00
N SER A 76 -2.13 -6.94 -19.71
CA SER A 76 -1.17 -7.59 -20.61
C SER A 76 -1.83 -8.35 -21.78
N SER A 77 -3.11 -8.70 -21.68
CA SER A 77 -3.81 -9.49 -22.69
C SER A 77 -3.99 -8.76 -24.04
N ASP A 78 -4.14 -7.43 -24.01
CA ASP A 78 -4.44 -6.60 -25.19
C ASP A 78 -3.83 -5.18 -25.13
N ASN A 79 -3.00 -4.90 -24.12
CA ASN A 79 -2.38 -3.61 -23.86
C ASN A 79 -3.35 -2.43 -23.68
N THR A 80 -4.64 -2.68 -23.47
CA THR A 80 -5.59 -1.59 -23.14
C THR A 80 -5.33 -1.05 -21.74
N THR A 81 -5.73 0.21 -21.54
CA THR A 81 -5.52 0.93 -20.27
C THR A 81 -6.84 1.30 -19.62
N ARG A 82 -6.81 1.47 -18.29
CA ARG A 82 -7.91 2.01 -17.51
C ARG A 82 -7.39 2.96 -16.43
N ASN A 83 -8.01 4.13 -16.35
CA ASN A 83 -7.79 5.04 -15.23
C ASN A 83 -8.63 4.61 -14.03
N ILE A 84 -8.02 4.63 -12.86
CA ILE A 84 -8.66 4.36 -11.59
C ILE A 84 -8.88 5.69 -10.87
N THR A 85 -10.14 5.97 -10.55
CA THR A 85 -10.59 7.16 -9.84
C THR A 85 -10.96 6.82 -8.41
N PRO A 86 -11.13 7.78 -7.51
CA PRO A 86 -11.73 7.50 -6.21
C PRO A 86 -13.21 7.08 -6.35
N LEU A 87 -13.73 6.37 -5.35
CA LEU A 87 -15.14 5.98 -5.26
C LEU A 87 -16.09 7.19 -5.14
N ALA A 88 -15.61 8.27 -4.54
CA ALA A 88 -16.27 9.57 -4.42
C ALA A 88 -15.19 10.65 -4.25
N ALA A 89 -15.54 11.92 -4.37
CA ALA A 89 -14.62 13.03 -4.11
C ALA A 89 -13.99 12.89 -2.72
N GLY A 90 -12.66 12.99 -2.63
CA GLY A 90 -11.89 12.82 -1.40
C GLY A 90 -11.79 11.37 -0.90
N GLY A 91 -12.34 10.40 -1.64
CA GLY A 91 -12.50 9.02 -1.21
C GLY A 91 -11.35 8.09 -1.58
N VAL A 92 -11.53 6.82 -1.21
CA VAL A 92 -10.62 5.71 -1.50
C VAL A 92 -10.71 5.32 -2.98
N ALA A 93 -9.61 4.80 -3.54
CA ALA A 93 -9.53 4.32 -4.91
C ALA A 93 -10.58 3.24 -5.23
N ASN A 94 -11.15 3.27 -6.42
CA ASN A 94 -12.09 2.26 -6.90
C ASN A 94 -11.36 0.97 -7.32
N ALA A 95 -10.90 0.20 -6.33
CA ALA A 95 -10.21 -1.07 -6.57
C ALA A 95 -11.07 -2.08 -7.33
N ALA A 96 -12.40 -2.07 -7.17
CA ALA A 96 -13.30 -2.96 -7.89
C ALA A 96 -13.26 -2.73 -9.41
N SER A 97 -13.05 -1.47 -9.86
CA SER A 97 -12.84 -1.16 -11.28
C SER A 97 -11.55 -1.78 -11.80
N GLN A 98 -10.47 -1.75 -11.02
CA GLN A 98 -9.21 -2.43 -11.36
C GLN A 98 -9.38 -3.95 -11.37
N ASP A 99 -9.96 -4.53 -10.33
CA ASP A 99 -10.17 -5.98 -10.22
C ASP A 99 -10.95 -6.54 -11.42
N SER A 100 -12.03 -5.86 -11.79
CA SER A 100 -12.83 -6.24 -12.96
C SER A 100 -12.03 -6.12 -14.27
N PHE A 101 -11.27 -5.02 -14.44
CA PHE A 101 -10.49 -4.77 -15.66
C PHE A 101 -9.32 -5.75 -15.81
N CYS A 102 -8.68 -6.12 -14.71
CA CYS A 102 -7.51 -7.02 -14.67
C CYS A 102 -7.91 -8.51 -14.49
N SER A 103 -9.21 -8.83 -14.49
CA SER A 103 -9.68 -10.20 -14.32
C SER A 103 -9.18 -11.11 -15.44
N GLY A 104 -8.60 -12.25 -15.08
CA GLY A 104 -8.06 -13.23 -16.03
C GLY A 104 -6.76 -12.83 -16.75
N THR A 105 -6.13 -11.72 -16.37
CA THR A 105 -4.87 -11.24 -16.94
C THR A 105 -4.02 -10.53 -15.88
N SER A 106 -2.75 -10.28 -16.18
CA SER A 106 -1.93 -9.41 -15.34
C SER A 106 -2.10 -7.94 -15.73
N CYS A 107 -1.92 -7.04 -14.77
CA CYS A 107 -1.89 -5.60 -14.98
C CYS A 107 -0.65 -4.98 -14.37
N VAL A 108 -0.18 -3.89 -15.01
CA VAL A 108 0.87 -3.03 -14.47
C VAL A 108 0.36 -1.60 -14.32
N ILE A 109 0.91 -0.84 -13.38
CA ILE A 109 0.63 0.60 -13.21
C ILE A 109 1.48 1.36 -14.23
N THR A 110 0.87 2.14 -15.12
CA THR A 110 1.57 2.89 -16.16
C THR A 110 1.78 4.35 -15.83
N ILE A 111 0.87 4.95 -15.06
CA ILE A 111 0.92 6.34 -14.63
C ILE A 111 0.41 6.42 -13.19
N ILE A 112 1.08 7.19 -12.34
CA ILE A 112 0.55 7.65 -11.07
C ILE A 112 0.30 9.15 -11.23
N TYR A 113 -0.97 9.55 -11.24
CA TYR A 113 -1.35 10.92 -11.55
C TYR A 113 -1.07 11.86 -10.39
N ASP A 114 -0.61 13.06 -10.73
CA ASP A 114 -0.49 14.17 -9.80
C ASP A 114 -1.87 14.79 -9.53
N GLN A 115 -2.26 14.80 -8.28
CA GLN A 115 -3.54 15.37 -7.85
C GLN A 115 -3.44 16.88 -7.56
N SER A 116 -2.24 17.50 -7.58
CA SER A 116 -2.04 18.91 -7.28
C SER A 116 -2.54 19.85 -8.40
N GLY A 117 -2.82 19.29 -9.57
CA GLY A 117 -3.21 20.04 -10.77
C GLY A 117 -2.03 20.65 -11.52
N ARG A 118 -0.77 20.37 -11.14
CA ARG A 118 0.44 20.88 -11.81
C ARG A 118 0.93 19.98 -12.94
N GLY A 119 0.42 18.74 -13.01
CA GLY A 119 0.74 17.79 -14.07
C GLY A 119 2.01 16.97 -13.83
N ASN A 120 2.55 16.97 -12.62
CA ASN A 120 3.73 16.23 -12.20
C ASN A 120 3.46 14.72 -12.09
N ASN A 121 3.05 14.09 -13.20
CA ASN A 121 2.67 12.68 -13.23
C ASN A 121 3.91 11.78 -13.22
N LEU A 122 3.90 10.75 -12.37
CA LEU A 122 4.94 9.74 -12.38
C LEU A 122 4.65 8.69 -13.47
N THR A 123 5.61 8.50 -14.36
CA THR A 123 5.57 7.52 -15.46
C THR A 123 6.76 6.58 -15.36
N GLN A 124 6.82 5.56 -16.22
CA GLN A 124 7.94 4.62 -16.26
C GLN A 124 9.29 5.35 -16.33
N ALA A 125 10.20 5.06 -15.41
CA ALA A 125 11.49 5.73 -15.36
C ALA A 125 12.34 5.39 -16.59
N PRO A 126 12.91 6.40 -17.29
CA PRO A 126 13.82 6.20 -18.40
C PRO A 126 15.22 5.80 -17.91
N PRO A 127 16.08 5.25 -18.81
CA PRO A 127 17.48 4.99 -18.47
C PRO A 127 18.21 6.25 -18.02
N GLY A 128 19.18 6.10 -17.11
CA GLY A 128 19.95 7.18 -16.52
C GLY A 128 21.41 6.84 -16.32
N GLY A 129 21.93 7.05 -15.13
CA GLY A 129 23.22 6.52 -14.66
C GLY A 129 23.21 4.99 -14.66
N PHE A 130 22.06 4.42 -14.31
CA PHE A 130 21.79 2.98 -14.43
C PHE A 130 20.65 2.72 -15.40
N ASN A 131 20.64 1.50 -15.96
CA ASN A 131 19.58 1.02 -16.83
C ASN A 131 18.67 0.06 -16.08
N GLY A 132 17.38 0.22 -16.28
CA GLY A 132 16.38 -0.76 -15.86
C GLY A 132 16.31 -1.99 -16.78
N PRO A 133 15.59 -3.03 -16.37
CA PRO A 133 15.53 -4.30 -17.09
C PRO A 133 14.55 -4.31 -18.27
N ALA A 134 13.70 -3.30 -18.43
CA ALA A 134 12.75 -3.22 -19.53
C ALA A 134 13.42 -2.79 -20.85
N SER A 135 12.72 -3.00 -21.95
CA SER A 135 13.21 -2.65 -23.29
C SER A 135 13.67 -1.18 -23.37
N GLY A 136 14.81 -0.94 -23.99
CA GLY A 136 15.40 0.40 -24.11
C GLY A 136 16.07 0.91 -22.84
N GLY A 137 16.29 0.04 -21.82
CA GLY A 137 16.91 0.43 -20.55
C GLY A 137 15.95 1.11 -19.57
N TYR A 138 14.66 1.14 -19.88
CA TYR A 138 13.64 1.62 -18.94
C TYR A 138 13.50 0.68 -17.74
N ASP A 139 12.98 1.20 -16.64
CA ASP A 139 12.62 0.39 -15.50
C ASP A 139 11.34 -0.42 -15.78
N ASN A 140 11.11 -1.47 -14.99
CA ASN A 140 9.85 -2.18 -15.02
C ASN A 140 8.73 -1.31 -14.43
N LEU A 141 7.51 -1.54 -14.89
CA LEU A 141 6.29 -1.04 -14.26
C LEU A 141 5.86 -1.99 -13.13
N ALA A 142 5.36 -1.44 -12.05
CA ALA A 142 4.87 -2.21 -10.92
C ALA A 142 3.65 -3.07 -11.26
N ASN A 143 3.60 -4.29 -10.75
CA ASN A 143 2.41 -5.12 -10.81
C ASN A 143 1.26 -4.46 -10.00
N ALA A 144 0.15 -4.18 -10.68
CA ALA A 144 -0.95 -3.41 -10.12
C ALA A 144 -1.72 -4.11 -8.98
N THR A 145 -1.53 -5.43 -8.81
CA THR A 145 -2.24 -6.23 -7.80
C THR A 145 -1.34 -6.78 -6.70
N ALA A 146 -0.02 -6.48 -6.74
CA ALA A 146 0.95 -7.09 -5.85
C ALA A 146 0.94 -6.52 -4.42
N ALA A 147 0.39 -5.32 -4.21
CA ALA A 147 0.33 -4.68 -2.88
C ALA A 147 -1.12 -4.36 -2.46
N PRO A 148 -1.97 -5.37 -2.21
CA PRO A 148 -3.32 -5.13 -1.71
C PRO A 148 -3.30 -4.54 -0.29
N THR A 149 -4.18 -3.59 -0.03
CA THR A 149 -4.39 -2.97 1.28
C THR A 149 -5.85 -2.62 1.48
N THR A 150 -6.18 -2.07 2.65
CA THR A 150 -7.51 -1.51 2.94
C THR A 150 -7.36 -0.13 3.56
N LEU A 151 -8.32 0.75 3.30
CA LEU A 151 -8.51 2.02 4.00
C LEU A 151 -9.95 2.06 4.52
N ASN A 152 -10.12 2.11 5.84
CA ASN A 152 -11.44 2.07 6.49
C ASN A 152 -12.38 1.05 5.84
N GLY A 153 -11.83 -0.14 5.52
CA GLY A 153 -12.62 -1.21 4.97
C GLY A 153 -12.75 -1.26 3.46
N SER A 154 -12.37 -0.24 2.78
CA SER A 154 -12.37 -0.25 1.32
C SER A 154 -11.05 -0.80 0.80
N LYS A 155 -11.12 -1.77 -0.11
CA LYS A 155 -9.94 -2.32 -0.78
C LYS A 155 -9.24 -1.25 -1.60
N ALA A 156 -7.92 -1.26 -1.57
CA ALA A 156 -7.05 -0.45 -2.42
C ALA A 156 -5.77 -1.21 -2.75
N TYR A 157 -4.92 -0.63 -3.59
CA TYR A 157 -3.63 -1.21 -3.96
C TYR A 157 -2.53 -0.16 -3.84
N GLY A 158 -1.38 -0.55 -3.28
CA GLY A 158 -0.15 0.22 -3.32
C GLY A 158 0.67 -0.05 -4.59
N VAL A 159 1.75 0.68 -4.74
CA VAL A 159 2.78 0.48 -5.78
C VAL A 159 3.84 -0.47 -5.22
N PHE A 160 3.82 -1.72 -5.68
CA PHE A 160 4.81 -2.73 -5.30
C PHE A 160 6.07 -2.56 -6.14
N VAL A 161 7.12 -2.04 -5.55
CA VAL A 161 8.44 -1.86 -6.18
C VAL A 161 9.30 -3.09 -5.89
N ALA A 162 9.54 -3.90 -6.90
CA ALA A 162 10.58 -4.93 -6.90
C ALA A 162 11.87 -4.33 -7.48
N PRO A 163 13.06 -4.91 -7.23
CA PRO A 163 14.29 -4.48 -7.88
C PRO A 163 14.12 -4.37 -9.39
N GLY A 164 14.55 -3.27 -9.97
CA GLY A 164 14.36 -2.95 -11.38
C GLY A 164 13.03 -2.24 -11.72
N THR A 165 12.24 -1.83 -10.74
CA THR A 165 10.95 -1.12 -10.93
C THR A 165 11.08 0.33 -10.47
N GLY A 166 10.65 1.28 -11.32
CA GLY A 166 10.75 2.70 -10.97
C GLY A 166 9.85 3.61 -11.79
N TYR A 167 9.56 4.77 -11.19
CA TYR A 167 8.76 5.84 -11.81
C TYR A 167 9.46 7.17 -11.65
N ARG A 168 9.27 8.05 -12.66
CA ARG A 168 9.95 9.35 -12.68
C ARG A 168 9.18 10.39 -13.48
N ASP A 169 9.37 11.65 -13.09
CA ASP A 169 9.04 12.83 -13.89
C ASP A 169 10.24 13.79 -13.88
N ASN A 170 10.87 13.99 -15.04
CA ASN A 170 12.03 14.87 -15.24
C ASN A 170 11.64 16.28 -15.67
N SER A 171 10.32 16.55 -15.88
CA SER A 171 9.84 17.83 -16.44
C SER A 171 8.73 18.41 -15.58
N THR A 172 9.04 18.64 -14.31
CA THR A 172 8.08 19.05 -13.27
C THR A 172 7.72 20.52 -13.30
N ASN A 173 6.65 20.86 -12.59
CA ASN A 173 6.18 22.23 -12.42
C ASN A 173 6.04 22.59 -10.93
N GLY A 174 6.90 23.52 -10.46
CA GLY A 174 6.82 24.10 -9.12
C GLY A 174 7.45 23.28 -8.01
N ILE A 175 8.23 22.26 -8.35
CA ILE A 175 9.09 21.54 -7.40
C ILE A 175 10.28 22.42 -7.03
N ALA A 176 10.75 22.34 -5.80
CA ALA A 176 11.85 23.13 -5.30
C ALA A 176 13.15 22.85 -6.06
N THR A 177 13.94 23.90 -6.33
CA THR A 177 15.26 23.81 -6.93
C THR A 177 16.30 24.57 -6.11
N GLY A 178 17.56 24.24 -6.26
CA GLY A 178 18.65 24.84 -5.49
C GLY A 178 18.47 24.59 -3.99
N ASP A 179 18.62 25.63 -3.18
CA ASP A 179 18.47 25.56 -1.72
C ASP A 179 17.06 25.99 -1.24
N ALA A 180 16.08 26.05 -2.16
CA ALA A 180 14.70 26.44 -1.81
C ALA A 180 14.08 25.44 -0.81
N ALA A 181 13.29 25.96 0.13
CA ALA A 181 12.62 25.16 1.12
C ALA A 181 11.57 24.22 0.50
N GLU A 182 11.50 22.99 0.98
CA GLU A 182 10.47 22.01 0.63
C GLU A 182 10.18 21.07 1.80
N GLY A 183 9.06 20.38 1.71
CA GLY A 183 8.71 19.26 2.58
C GLY A 183 8.09 18.16 1.77
N MET A 184 8.16 16.93 2.29
CA MET A 184 7.52 15.78 1.68
C MET A 184 7.15 14.74 2.71
N TYR A 185 6.07 14.01 2.46
CA TYR A 185 5.82 12.76 3.17
C TYR A 185 5.49 11.66 2.19
N ALA A 186 5.70 10.42 2.63
CA ALA A 186 5.19 9.22 1.98
C ALA A 186 4.70 8.20 3.00
N ILE A 187 3.75 7.35 2.58
CA ILE A 187 3.35 6.16 3.33
C ILE A 187 3.94 4.94 2.66
N PHE A 188 4.78 4.23 3.42
CA PHE A 188 5.47 3.01 2.98
C PHE A 188 5.02 1.79 3.75
N ASP A 189 5.25 0.61 3.17
CA ASP A 189 5.11 -0.66 3.86
C ASP A 189 6.38 -0.98 4.66
N GLY A 190 6.28 -0.93 5.98
CA GLY A 190 7.40 -1.22 6.87
C GLY A 190 7.82 -2.69 6.91
N THR A 191 7.16 -3.57 6.15
CA THR A 191 7.51 -5.00 6.05
C THR A 191 8.04 -5.38 4.66
N HIS A 192 8.03 -4.44 3.69
CA HIS A 192 8.56 -4.65 2.35
C HIS A 192 9.67 -3.63 2.08
N TYR A 193 10.91 -4.05 2.26
CA TYR A 193 12.13 -3.28 2.05
C TYR A 193 13.33 -4.23 1.86
N ASN A 194 14.43 -3.70 1.36
CA ASN A 194 15.72 -4.39 1.32
C ASN A 194 16.87 -3.42 1.57
N GLY A 195 18.11 -3.91 1.50
CA GLY A 195 19.33 -3.11 1.58
C GLY A 195 19.87 -2.65 0.23
N GLY A 196 19.02 -2.55 -0.78
CA GLY A 196 19.36 -2.00 -2.09
C GLY A 196 19.26 -0.48 -2.12
N CYS A 197 19.92 0.14 -3.08
CA CYS A 197 19.76 1.56 -3.39
C CYS A 197 19.01 1.76 -4.71
N CYS A 198 18.04 2.66 -4.73
CA CYS A 198 17.43 3.30 -3.59
C CYS A 198 15.91 3.16 -3.71
N PHE A 199 15.20 2.99 -2.61
CA PHE A 199 13.74 3.08 -2.60
C PHE A 199 13.36 4.45 -2.09
N ASP A 200 13.32 5.40 -3.02
CA ASP A 200 13.12 6.82 -2.75
C ASP A 200 11.77 7.33 -3.24
N TYR A 201 11.33 8.41 -2.61
CA TYR A 201 10.26 9.28 -3.09
C TYR A 201 10.64 10.73 -2.79
N GLY A 202 10.77 11.56 -3.82
CA GLY A 202 11.07 12.99 -3.64
C GLY A 202 11.78 13.63 -4.81
N ASN A 203 12.50 14.70 -4.50
CA ASN A 203 13.22 15.58 -5.44
C ASN A 203 14.53 14.92 -5.91
N ALA A 204 14.80 14.96 -7.21
CA ALA A 204 15.97 14.34 -7.81
C ALA A 204 16.51 15.14 -9.01
N GLU A 205 17.57 14.61 -9.64
CA GLU A 205 18.19 15.15 -10.85
C GLU A 205 17.24 15.03 -12.05
N THR A 206 17.24 16.06 -12.91
CA THR A 206 16.36 16.11 -14.09
C THR A 206 16.88 15.31 -15.27
N ASN A 207 18.13 14.85 -15.23
CA ASN A 207 18.77 14.07 -16.28
C ASN A 207 18.91 12.57 -15.96
N SER A 208 18.40 12.11 -14.80
CA SER A 208 18.52 10.73 -14.32
C SER A 208 19.96 10.26 -14.08
N ARG A 209 20.86 11.17 -13.68
CA ARG A 209 22.29 10.91 -13.45
C ARG A 209 22.76 11.60 -12.18
N ASP A 210 23.78 11.01 -11.55
CA ASP A 210 24.50 11.66 -10.47
C ASP A 210 25.15 12.96 -10.97
N ASP A 211 24.70 14.09 -10.45
CA ASP A 211 25.22 15.43 -10.73
C ASP A 211 25.98 16.02 -9.51
N GLY A 212 26.26 15.19 -8.52
CA GLY A 212 27.08 15.50 -7.35
C GLY A 212 26.30 15.81 -6.09
N ASN A 213 27.02 15.97 -5.00
CA ASN A 213 26.49 16.15 -3.65
C ASN A 213 25.43 17.26 -3.58
N GLY A 214 24.28 16.96 -3.00
CA GLY A 214 23.21 17.91 -2.72
C GLY A 214 22.30 18.24 -3.90
N THR A 215 22.34 17.46 -5.00
CA THR A 215 21.51 17.69 -6.19
C THR A 215 20.10 17.11 -6.08
N MET A 216 19.85 16.26 -5.08
CA MET A 216 18.53 15.73 -4.74
C MET A 216 18.19 15.93 -3.26
N GLU A 217 16.92 15.78 -2.90
CA GLU A 217 16.42 15.66 -1.53
C GLU A 217 15.18 14.78 -1.59
N ALA A 218 15.32 13.49 -1.25
CA ALA A 218 14.24 12.52 -1.28
C ALA A 218 14.17 11.72 0.01
N ILE A 219 12.99 11.14 0.29
CA ILE A 219 12.82 10.18 1.38
C ILE A 219 13.37 8.83 0.90
N TYR A 220 14.40 8.34 1.56
CA TYR A 220 14.84 6.95 1.45
C TYR A 220 14.17 6.09 2.54
N PHE A 221 13.76 4.88 2.17
CA PHE A 221 13.26 3.88 3.11
C PHE A 221 13.86 2.50 2.84
N GLY A 222 14.63 1.99 3.79
CA GLY A 222 15.30 0.69 3.66
C GLY A 222 16.31 0.45 4.78
N ASN A 223 17.15 -0.56 4.63
CA ASN A 223 18.10 -0.94 5.66
C ASN A 223 19.58 -1.03 5.19
N ILE A 224 19.93 -0.26 4.16
CA ILE A 224 21.32 -0.13 3.72
C ILE A 224 22.16 0.57 4.79
N LYS A 225 23.42 0.14 4.96
CA LYS A 225 24.38 0.70 5.94
C LYS A 225 25.67 1.20 5.28
N VAL A 226 25.64 1.49 3.99
CA VAL A 226 26.84 1.95 3.27
C VAL A 226 27.14 3.41 3.61
N TRP A 227 26.07 4.19 3.88
CA TRP A 227 26.12 5.60 4.28
C TRP A 227 25.53 5.79 5.68
N GLY A 228 24.65 6.77 5.88
CA GLY A 228 23.97 7.01 7.14
C GLY A 228 23.12 5.83 7.60
N TYR A 229 23.01 5.65 8.91
CA TYR A 229 22.12 4.66 9.53
C TYR A 229 21.87 5.02 11.00
N GLY A 230 20.86 4.42 11.59
CA GLY A 230 20.50 4.57 12.99
C GLY A 230 20.67 3.28 13.80
N PRO A 231 20.20 3.25 15.06
CA PRO A 231 20.23 2.06 15.91
C PRO A 231 19.33 0.95 15.35
N GLY A 232 19.69 -0.30 15.64
CA GLY A 232 18.97 -1.50 15.20
C GLY A 232 19.39 -2.00 13.82
N ASN A 233 18.47 -2.66 13.13
CA ASN A 233 18.71 -3.30 11.84
C ASN A 233 17.95 -2.63 10.67
N GLY A 234 17.34 -1.47 10.92
CA GLY A 234 16.43 -0.84 9.95
C GLY A 234 15.11 -1.62 9.81
N PRO A 235 14.22 -1.19 8.91
CA PRO A 235 14.44 -0.07 8.02
C PRO A 235 14.50 1.26 8.76
N TRP A 236 15.15 2.25 8.14
CA TRP A 236 15.19 3.63 8.59
C TRP A 236 14.53 4.55 7.56
N VAL A 237 14.05 5.70 8.02
CA VAL A 237 13.70 6.84 7.17
C VAL A 237 14.91 7.75 7.13
N MET A 238 15.53 7.89 5.98
CA MET A 238 16.70 8.75 5.76
C MET A 238 16.43 9.71 4.61
N ALA A 239 17.25 10.76 4.49
CA ALA A 239 17.25 11.60 3.29
C ALA A 239 18.32 11.10 2.33
N ASP A 240 17.92 10.82 1.08
CA ASP A 240 18.86 10.74 -0.03
C ASP A 240 19.12 12.15 -0.56
N LEU A 241 20.37 12.57 -0.48
CA LEU A 241 20.81 13.91 -0.88
C LEU A 241 21.79 13.88 -2.06
N GLU A 242 21.84 12.78 -2.80
CA GLU A 242 22.82 12.36 -3.79
C GLU A 242 24.21 12.15 -3.19
N ASN A 243 24.87 11.07 -3.54
CA ASN A 243 26.15 10.63 -2.98
C ASN A 243 26.16 10.48 -1.45
N GLY A 244 25.00 10.32 -0.83
CA GLY A 244 24.87 10.10 0.60
C GLY A 244 23.42 9.99 1.07
N LEU A 245 23.15 8.87 1.77
CA LEU A 245 21.94 8.69 2.56
C LEU A 245 22.23 9.17 3.97
N PHE A 246 21.46 10.13 4.46
CA PHE A 246 21.70 10.74 5.77
C PHE A 246 20.55 10.45 6.75
N SER A 247 20.93 9.94 7.91
CA SER A 247 20.07 9.69 9.07
C SER A 247 20.14 10.80 10.14
N GLY A 248 20.87 11.87 9.87
CA GLY A 248 21.13 13.00 10.76
C GLY A 248 22.30 13.84 10.28
N VAL A 249 22.98 14.54 11.20
CA VAL A 249 24.10 15.44 10.86
C VAL A 249 25.37 14.67 10.47
N ASN A 250 25.57 13.46 11.00
CA ASN A 250 26.75 12.67 10.72
C ASN A 250 26.58 11.85 9.44
N ALA A 251 27.64 11.69 8.68
CA ALA A 251 27.66 10.88 7.46
C ALA A 251 27.45 9.37 7.69
N GLY A 252 27.63 8.90 8.92
CA GLY A 252 27.46 7.50 9.31
C GLY A 252 26.36 7.34 10.35
N TYR A 253 26.70 6.79 11.51
CA TYR A 253 25.75 6.50 12.57
C TYR A 253 25.16 7.75 13.25
N ASN A 254 23.83 7.79 13.37
CA ASN A 254 23.10 8.78 14.14
C ASN A 254 22.12 8.08 15.10
N SER A 255 22.32 8.28 16.42
CA SER A 255 21.63 7.51 17.46
C SER A 255 20.13 7.76 17.57
N ASN A 256 19.65 8.85 16.98
CA ASN A 256 18.25 9.28 17.10
C ASN A 256 17.36 8.73 15.98
N ASP A 257 17.91 8.26 14.86
CA ASP A 257 17.14 7.71 13.74
C ASP A 257 16.82 6.23 14.00
N ALA A 258 15.79 5.99 14.81
CA ALA A 258 15.44 4.65 15.24
C ALA A 258 14.91 3.78 14.09
N THR A 259 15.22 2.48 14.14
CA THR A 259 14.55 1.46 13.30
C THR A 259 13.04 1.60 13.37
N VAL A 260 12.40 1.60 12.21
CA VAL A 260 10.95 1.66 12.08
C VAL A 260 10.33 0.26 12.19
N ASN A 261 9.32 0.11 13.05
CA ASN A 261 8.66 -1.18 13.29
C ASN A 261 7.15 -1.12 12.99
N PHE A 262 6.69 -0.20 12.14
CA PHE A 262 5.29 -0.04 11.80
C PHE A 262 4.97 -0.75 10.48
N ARG A 263 3.83 -1.41 10.42
CA ARG A 263 3.35 -2.00 9.15
C ARG A 263 3.12 -0.94 8.08
N TYR A 264 2.50 0.19 8.46
CA TYR A 264 2.35 1.33 7.58
C TYR A 264 3.09 2.51 8.21
N THR A 265 4.10 2.99 7.52
CA THR A 265 5.02 4.01 8.02
C THR A 265 4.76 5.32 7.33
N THR A 266 4.44 6.35 8.09
CA THR A 266 4.55 7.74 7.63
C THR A 266 6.00 8.17 7.76
N ALA A 267 6.63 8.45 6.63
CA ALA A 267 7.98 8.99 6.51
C ALA A 267 7.91 10.45 6.06
N ILE A 268 8.62 11.33 6.74
CA ILE A 268 8.63 12.77 6.44
C ILE A 268 10.07 13.27 6.38
N ILE A 269 10.41 13.96 5.30
CA ILE A 269 11.62 14.77 5.16
C ILE A 269 11.20 16.20 4.81
N LYS A 270 11.87 17.17 5.40
CA LYS A 270 11.72 18.57 5.02
C LYS A 270 13.05 19.30 5.16
N GLY A 271 13.34 20.16 4.20
CA GLY A 271 14.57 20.91 4.13
C GLY A 271 14.35 22.39 3.80
N GLN A 272 15.26 23.21 4.30
CA GLN A 272 15.38 24.66 3.99
C GLN A 272 16.86 25.05 4.11
N PRO A 273 17.24 26.27 3.72
CA PRO A 273 18.62 26.74 3.90
C PRO A 273 19.14 26.51 5.32
N ASN A 274 20.28 25.85 5.44
CA ASN A 274 20.98 25.55 6.69
C ASN A 274 20.23 24.61 7.68
N HIS A 275 19.09 24.03 7.31
CA HIS A 275 18.29 23.22 8.24
C HIS A 275 17.51 22.11 7.52
N TRP A 276 17.37 20.95 8.15
CA TRP A 276 16.50 19.86 7.67
C TRP A 276 16.01 18.99 8.81
N SER A 277 15.01 18.15 8.54
CA SER A 277 14.39 17.30 9.55
C SER A 277 13.95 15.96 8.97
N ILE A 278 14.11 14.91 9.78
CA ILE A 278 13.52 13.56 9.58
C ILE A 278 12.44 13.38 10.64
N ARG A 279 11.25 12.94 10.22
CA ARG A 279 10.17 12.62 11.14
C ARG A 279 9.48 11.32 10.71
N THR A 280 9.03 10.53 11.67
CA THR A 280 8.38 9.24 11.43
C THR A 280 7.12 9.10 12.27
N ALA A 281 6.15 8.31 11.77
CA ALA A 281 4.97 7.94 12.54
C ALA A 281 4.42 6.58 12.09
N ASN A 282 3.61 5.97 12.95
CA ASN A 282 2.74 4.87 12.55
C ASN A 282 1.51 5.44 11.83
N ALA A 283 1.33 5.11 10.56
CA ALA A 283 0.18 5.57 9.79
C ALA A 283 -1.19 5.03 10.30
N GLN A 284 -1.16 4.09 11.25
CA GLN A 284 -2.37 3.51 11.84
C GLN A 284 -2.75 4.11 13.18
N SER A 285 -1.82 4.80 13.87
CA SER A 285 -2.07 5.33 15.21
C SER A 285 -1.00 6.31 15.67
N GLY A 286 -1.36 7.19 16.61
CA GLY A 286 -0.39 8.07 17.26
C GLY A 286 0.03 9.28 16.46
N GLY A 287 0.98 10.02 17.00
CA GLY A 287 1.53 11.25 16.41
C GLY A 287 2.90 11.05 15.79
N VAL A 288 3.44 12.13 15.25
CA VAL A 288 4.76 12.16 14.61
C VAL A 288 5.87 12.26 15.64
N THR A 289 6.92 11.45 15.46
CA THR A 289 8.17 11.54 16.23
C THR A 289 9.26 12.17 15.37
N THR A 290 9.97 13.16 15.90
CA THR A 290 11.12 13.77 15.24
C THR A 290 12.36 12.91 15.52
N GLN A 291 12.95 12.34 14.47
CA GLN A 291 14.19 11.55 14.55
C GLN A 291 15.41 12.48 14.48
N TYR A 292 15.32 13.52 13.64
CA TYR A 292 16.34 14.53 13.51
C TYR A 292 15.71 15.89 13.17
N SER A 293 16.26 16.95 13.72
CA SER A 293 15.97 18.34 13.31
C SER A 293 17.18 19.18 13.63
N GLY A 294 17.83 19.77 12.62
CA GLY A 294 19.07 20.51 12.82
C GLY A 294 19.77 20.90 11.53
N ALA A 295 21.07 21.16 11.63
CA ALA A 295 21.92 21.58 10.53
C ALA A 295 21.96 20.52 9.41
N ARG A 296 22.21 20.96 8.17
CA ARG A 296 22.53 20.08 7.03
C ARG A 296 23.70 19.16 7.40
N PRO A 297 23.87 18.01 6.72
CA PRO A 297 24.96 17.08 7.03
C PRO A 297 26.33 17.74 7.07
N ASN A 298 27.14 17.36 8.05
CA ASN A 298 28.52 17.88 8.21
C ASN A 298 29.49 17.26 7.19
N VAL A 299 29.13 17.36 5.92
CA VAL A 299 29.90 16.89 4.76
C VAL A 299 29.82 17.98 3.69
N SER A 300 30.90 18.19 2.95
CA SER A 300 30.95 19.19 1.90
C SER A 300 29.95 18.89 0.76
N GLY A 301 29.27 19.91 0.28
CA GLY A 301 28.37 19.84 -0.88
C GLY A 301 26.87 19.78 -0.55
N TYR A 302 26.48 19.64 0.73
CA TYR A 302 25.07 19.57 1.15
C TYR A 302 24.54 20.85 1.81
N ASN A 303 25.35 21.90 1.83
CA ASN A 303 24.94 23.23 2.29
C ASN A 303 25.71 24.30 1.55
N PRO A 304 25.08 25.11 0.67
CA PRO A 304 23.67 25.02 0.25
C PRO A 304 23.38 23.78 -0.61
N MET A 305 22.12 23.34 -0.64
CA MET A 305 21.64 22.32 -1.54
C MET A 305 21.58 22.83 -2.99
N LYS A 306 21.54 21.89 -3.96
CA LYS A 306 21.54 22.19 -5.41
C LYS A 306 20.43 21.38 -6.13
N LYS A 307 19.31 21.15 -5.46
CA LYS A 307 18.19 20.34 -5.94
C LYS A 307 17.77 20.70 -7.36
N GLN A 308 17.39 19.73 -8.17
CA GLN A 308 17.08 19.98 -9.58
C GLN A 308 15.59 19.93 -9.91
N GLY A 309 14.77 19.27 -9.07
CA GLY A 309 13.32 19.36 -9.17
C GLY A 309 12.65 18.26 -9.98
N ALA A 310 13.31 17.18 -10.39
CA ALA A 310 12.62 15.97 -10.85
C ALA A 310 11.93 15.29 -9.68
N ILE A 311 10.98 14.37 -9.97
CA ILE A 311 10.34 13.54 -8.95
C ILE A 311 10.61 12.09 -9.28
N ILE A 312 10.98 11.31 -8.26
CA ILE A 312 11.22 9.86 -8.36
C ILE A 312 10.34 9.07 -7.40
N LEU A 313 10.12 7.81 -7.75
CA LEU A 313 9.51 6.82 -6.87
C LEU A 313 10.12 5.44 -7.12
N GLY A 314 10.71 4.86 -6.07
CA GLY A 314 11.21 3.49 -6.06
C GLY A 314 12.61 3.30 -6.65
N ILE A 315 13.29 4.39 -6.98
CA ILE A 315 14.64 4.44 -7.57
C ILE A 315 15.41 5.59 -6.96
N GLY A 316 16.75 5.59 -7.08
CA GLY A 316 17.60 6.73 -6.75
C GLY A 316 17.61 7.81 -7.83
N GLY A 317 18.25 8.95 -7.52
CA GLY A 317 18.35 10.10 -8.41
C GLY A 317 19.03 9.77 -9.74
N ASP A 318 20.08 8.98 -9.69
CA ASP A 318 20.86 8.47 -10.83
C ASP A 318 20.22 7.25 -11.55
N ASN A 319 18.99 6.89 -11.18
CA ASN A 319 18.28 5.70 -11.63
C ASN A 319 18.82 4.38 -11.06
N SER A 320 19.45 4.38 -9.87
CA SER A 320 19.80 3.13 -9.17
C SER A 320 18.53 2.35 -8.80
N VAL A 321 18.47 1.05 -9.18
CA VAL A 321 17.22 0.27 -9.27
C VAL A 321 17.24 -1.03 -8.47
N SER A 322 18.16 -1.21 -7.51
CA SER A 322 18.29 -2.47 -6.77
C SER A 322 17.40 -2.57 -5.52
N ALA A 323 16.68 -1.51 -5.20
CA ALA A 323 15.84 -1.43 -4.02
C ALA A 323 14.48 -2.13 -4.20
N ALA A 324 13.86 -2.45 -3.05
CA ALA A 324 12.49 -2.95 -2.97
C ALA A 324 11.72 -2.17 -1.90
N GLY A 325 10.43 -1.97 -2.14
CA GLY A 325 9.53 -1.31 -1.20
C GLY A 325 8.10 -1.25 -1.71
N THR A 326 7.18 -0.76 -0.87
CA THR A 326 5.81 -0.48 -1.29
C THR A 326 5.42 0.93 -0.90
N PHE A 327 4.94 1.67 -1.86
CA PHE A 327 4.43 3.04 -1.70
C PHE A 327 2.89 3.03 -1.78
N TYR A 328 2.24 3.82 -0.93
CA TYR A 328 0.78 3.96 -0.93
C TYR A 328 0.32 5.35 -1.33
N GLU A 329 0.90 6.39 -0.74
CA GLU A 329 0.67 7.79 -1.06
C GLU A 329 1.88 8.65 -0.66
N GLY A 330 2.04 9.80 -1.29
CA GLY A 330 3.04 10.80 -0.93
C GLY A 330 2.77 12.16 -1.56
N VAL A 331 3.30 13.19 -0.94
CA VAL A 331 3.21 14.57 -1.45
C VAL A 331 4.55 15.27 -1.35
N MET A 332 4.69 16.31 -2.15
CA MET A 332 5.74 17.32 -2.00
C MET A 332 5.09 18.71 -1.86
N THR A 333 5.65 19.56 -1.01
CA THR A 333 5.08 20.88 -0.68
C THR A 333 6.01 22.01 -1.09
N SER A 334 5.42 23.16 -1.38
CA SER A 334 6.18 24.40 -1.45
C SER A 334 6.53 24.90 -0.05
N GLY A 335 7.81 25.09 0.25
CA GLY A 335 8.26 25.58 1.54
C GLY A 335 8.34 24.50 2.63
N TYR A 336 8.82 24.88 3.80
CA TYR A 336 9.09 24.03 4.96
C TYR A 336 7.86 23.98 5.88
N PRO A 337 7.08 22.89 5.91
CA PRO A 337 5.89 22.78 6.73
C PRO A 337 6.19 22.90 8.22
N SER A 338 5.28 23.52 8.98
CA SER A 338 5.39 23.53 10.43
C SER A 338 5.11 22.12 11.01
N ASP A 339 5.69 21.81 12.16
CA ASP A 339 5.42 20.57 12.87
C ASP A 339 3.94 20.41 13.22
N ALA A 340 3.22 21.51 13.50
CA ALA A 340 1.79 21.48 13.75
C ALA A 340 0.99 21.09 12.51
N THR A 341 1.38 21.56 11.32
CA THR A 341 0.78 21.17 10.05
C THR A 341 0.98 19.69 9.81
N GLU A 342 2.20 19.16 9.97
CA GLU A 342 2.52 17.74 9.79
C GLU A 342 1.80 16.84 10.80
N ASN A 343 1.65 17.29 12.05
CA ASN A 343 0.85 16.55 13.05
C ASN A 343 -0.64 16.48 12.63
N SER A 344 -1.17 17.53 12.02
CA SER A 344 -2.54 17.54 11.49
C SER A 344 -2.68 16.62 10.27
N VAL A 345 -1.67 16.57 9.39
CA VAL A 345 -1.57 15.64 8.27
C VAL A 345 -1.51 14.19 8.78
N GLN A 346 -0.69 13.92 9.79
CA GLN A 346 -0.62 12.59 10.42
C GLN A 346 -1.98 12.17 11.01
N ALA A 347 -2.70 13.06 11.67
CA ALA A 347 -4.04 12.77 12.17
C ALA A 347 -5.01 12.39 11.03
N ASN A 348 -4.91 13.07 9.88
CA ASN A 348 -5.67 12.73 8.67
C ASN A 348 -5.28 11.36 8.10
N ILE A 349 -3.97 11.03 8.08
CA ILE A 349 -3.46 9.72 7.65
C ILE A 349 -4.00 8.62 8.56
N VAL A 350 -3.96 8.79 9.87
CA VAL A 350 -4.53 7.83 10.84
C VAL A 350 -6.03 7.66 10.61
N ALA A 351 -6.76 8.75 10.36
CA ALA A 351 -8.19 8.71 10.07
C ALA A 351 -8.53 8.00 8.75
N ALA A 352 -7.59 7.93 7.80
CA ALA A 352 -7.77 7.15 6.56
C ALA A 352 -7.81 5.63 6.82
N GLY A 353 -7.31 5.16 7.96
CA GLY A 353 -7.47 3.78 8.43
C GLY A 353 -6.75 2.76 7.56
N TYR A 354 -5.45 2.97 7.29
CA TYR A 354 -4.60 1.98 6.61
C TYR A 354 -4.61 0.64 7.34
N GLY A 355 -4.89 -0.46 6.61
CA GLY A 355 -4.96 -1.80 7.17
C GLY A 355 -6.11 -2.02 8.17
N VAL A 356 -6.91 -0.99 8.46
CA VAL A 356 -8.15 -1.16 9.22
C VAL A 356 -9.15 -1.87 8.31
N GLY A 357 -9.58 -3.04 8.77
CA GLY A 357 -10.42 -3.92 7.99
C GLY A 357 -11.68 -3.25 7.49
N GLY A 358 -12.00 -3.46 6.20
CA GLY A 358 -13.34 -3.36 5.72
C GLY A 358 -14.26 -4.21 6.59
N THR A 359 -15.49 -3.81 6.66
CA THR A 359 -16.54 -4.76 6.99
C THR A 359 -16.35 -5.94 6.04
N GLY A 360 -15.41 -6.86 6.38
CA GLY A 360 -15.17 -8.01 5.54
C GLY A 360 -13.81 -8.70 5.53
N THR A 361 -12.70 -8.16 6.01
CA THR A 361 -11.53 -9.03 6.21
C THR A 361 -11.71 -9.78 7.51
N THR A 362 -12.45 -10.87 7.42
CA THR A 362 -12.60 -11.79 8.55
C THR A 362 -11.29 -12.53 8.70
N TYR A 363 -10.67 -12.37 9.85
CA TYR A 363 -9.54 -13.19 10.24
C TYR A 363 -10.02 -14.45 10.94
N TYR A 364 -9.29 -15.51 10.73
CA TYR A 364 -9.60 -16.84 11.27
C TYR A 364 -8.37 -17.41 11.97
N SER A 365 -8.58 -18.14 13.06
CA SER A 365 -7.68 -19.23 13.38
C SER A 365 -8.04 -20.42 12.53
N ILE A 366 -7.05 -21.11 11.93
CA ILE A 366 -7.21 -22.32 11.14
C ILE A 366 -6.80 -23.49 12.05
N ASN A 367 -7.78 -24.27 12.49
CA ASN A 367 -7.59 -25.25 13.55
C ASN A 367 -7.46 -26.65 12.94
N ASN A 368 -6.42 -27.40 13.31
CA ASN A 368 -6.25 -28.81 12.94
C ASN A 368 -7.18 -29.71 13.75
N VAL A 369 -7.91 -30.60 13.09
CA VAL A 369 -8.90 -31.49 13.74
C VAL A 369 -8.25 -32.54 14.64
N ASN A 370 -7.03 -33.00 14.30
CA ASN A 370 -6.31 -33.99 15.08
C ASN A 370 -5.79 -33.46 16.40
N SER A 371 -5.22 -32.26 16.38
CA SER A 371 -4.50 -31.67 17.55
C SER A 371 -5.32 -30.63 18.29
N GLY A 372 -6.35 -30.05 17.68
CA GLY A 372 -7.05 -28.86 18.17
C GLY A 372 -6.20 -27.59 18.14
N LYS A 373 -4.95 -27.65 17.66
CA LYS A 373 -4.03 -26.51 17.56
C LYS A 373 -4.28 -25.72 16.28
N VAL A 374 -3.73 -24.49 16.25
CA VAL A 374 -3.95 -23.56 15.14
C VAL A 374 -2.71 -23.45 14.27
N MET A 375 -2.92 -23.16 12.99
CA MET A 375 -1.86 -22.81 12.06
C MET A 375 -1.14 -21.56 12.56
N ASP A 376 0.19 -21.62 12.64
CA ASP A 376 1.06 -20.67 13.34
C ASP A 376 2.33 -20.40 12.51
N VAL A 377 2.68 -19.16 12.29
CA VAL A 377 4.01 -18.80 11.78
C VAL A 377 4.99 -18.93 12.95
N GLN A 378 5.99 -19.77 12.82
CA GLN A 378 6.92 -20.05 13.93
C GLN A 378 7.62 -18.77 14.42
N ALA A 379 7.34 -18.38 15.68
CA ALA A 379 7.73 -17.14 16.37
C ALA A 379 7.13 -15.86 15.73
N PRO A 380 7.18 -14.71 16.38
CA PRO A 380 6.71 -13.45 15.81
C PRO A 380 7.64 -12.99 14.65
N ASN A 381 7.71 -13.80 13.60
CA ASN A 381 8.65 -13.63 12.50
C ASN A 381 7.91 -13.12 11.27
N THR A 382 8.43 -12.07 10.65
CA THR A 382 7.93 -11.47 9.41
C THR A 382 8.86 -11.71 8.22
N THR A 383 9.85 -12.61 8.36
CA THR A 383 10.80 -12.95 7.28
C THR A 383 10.19 -13.94 6.31
N ALA A 384 10.36 -13.71 5.02
CA ALA A 384 10.00 -14.68 3.97
C ALA A 384 10.81 -15.96 4.12
N GLY A 385 10.18 -17.12 3.90
CA GLY A 385 10.79 -18.43 4.11
C GLY A 385 10.63 -18.99 5.53
N THR A 386 10.06 -18.23 6.47
CA THR A 386 9.73 -18.75 7.79
C THR A 386 8.73 -19.88 7.68
N LYS A 387 9.01 -21.01 8.32
CA LYS A 387 8.15 -22.19 8.32
C LYS A 387 6.84 -21.93 9.05
N VAL A 388 5.78 -22.56 8.56
CA VAL A 388 4.48 -22.57 9.21
C VAL A 388 4.28 -23.93 9.87
N GLY A 389 3.86 -23.90 11.11
CA GLY A 389 3.54 -25.08 11.92
C GLY A 389 2.19 -24.96 12.58
N GLN A 390 1.98 -25.75 13.64
CA GLN A 390 0.84 -25.62 14.53
C GLN A 390 1.29 -25.23 15.93
N TYR A 391 0.44 -24.49 16.66
CA TYR A 391 0.67 -24.13 18.06
C TYR A 391 -0.66 -24.01 18.82
N ALA A 392 -0.61 -24.12 20.15
CA ALA A 392 -1.78 -23.80 20.97
C ALA A 392 -2.24 -22.36 20.71
N TRP A 393 -3.56 -22.12 20.62
CA TRP A 393 -4.09 -20.78 20.40
C TRP A 393 -3.69 -19.83 21.55
N ASN A 394 -3.03 -18.73 21.23
CA ASN A 394 -2.57 -17.72 22.19
C ASN A 394 -3.07 -16.29 21.87
N GLY A 395 -3.84 -16.12 20.79
CA GLY A 395 -4.44 -14.85 20.39
C GLY A 395 -3.54 -13.89 19.60
N ASN A 396 -2.30 -14.25 19.35
CA ASN A 396 -1.34 -13.41 18.64
C ASN A 396 -1.64 -13.31 17.12
N ASN A 397 -1.09 -12.28 16.46
CA ASN A 397 -1.38 -12.00 15.05
C ASN A 397 -0.80 -13.04 14.09
N TRP A 398 0.28 -13.73 14.45
CA TRP A 398 0.87 -14.81 13.64
C TRP A 398 0.05 -16.12 13.64
N GLN A 399 -1.07 -16.16 14.37
CA GLN A 399 -2.07 -17.24 14.35
C GLN A 399 -3.38 -16.84 13.65
N LYS A 400 -3.43 -15.63 13.08
CA LYS A 400 -4.62 -15.09 12.41
C LYS A 400 -4.38 -14.97 10.92
N TRP A 401 -5.32 -15.51 10.14
CA TRP A 401 -5.21 -15.65 8.70
C TRP A 401 -6.46 -15.12 8.01
N SER A 402 -6.30 -14.41 6.91
CA SER A 402 -7.39 -14.01 6.02
C SER A 402 -7.38 -14.86 4.74
N PHE A 403 -8.54 -14.95 4.11
CA PHE A 403 -8.73 -15.63 2.83
C PHE A 403 -9.00 -14.58 1.77
N VAL A 404 -8.02 -14.34 0.90
CA VAL A 404 -8.11 -13.40 -0.22
C VAL A 404 -8.45 -14.19 -1.48
N ASP A 405 -9.55 -13.86 -2.15
CA ASP A 405 -10.01 -14.58 -3.35
C ASP A 405 -8.93 -14.53 -4.45
N ALA A 406 -8.56 -15.71 -4.96
CA ALA A 406 -7.62 -15.89 -6.07
C ALA A 406 -8.33 -16.43 -7.35
N GLY A 407 -9.65 -16.37 -7.37
CA GLY A 407 -10.48 -16.81 -8.46
C GLY A 407 -10.70 -18.34 -8.52
N SER A 408 -11.76 -18.76 -9.19
CA SER A 408 -12.10 -20.17 -9.42
C SER A 408 -12.25 -21.01 -8.13
N GLY A 409 -12.64 -20.38 -7.00
CA GLY A 409 -12.81 -21.06 -5.70
C GLY A 409 -11.51 -21.30 -4.94
N TYR A 410 -10.41 -20.67 -5.36
CA TYR A 410 -9.13 -20.67 -4.65
C TYR A 410 -8.91 -19.34 -3.90
N PHE A 411 -8.11 -19.41 -2.83
CA PHE A 411 -7.77 -18.29 -1.97
C PHE A 411 -6.26 -18.25 -1.71
N ASN A 412 -5.70 -17.05 -1.63
CA ASN A 412 -4.46 -16.85 -0.89
C ASN A 412 -4.80 -16.81 0.61
N ILE A 413 -4.09 -17.58 1.42
CA ILE A 413 -4.21 -17.58 2.88
C ILE A 413 -3.12 -16.66 3.42
N VAL A 414 -3.50 -15.49 3.94
CA VAL A 414 -2.58 -14.39 4.25
C VAL A 414 -2.49 -14.16 5.75
N SER A 415 -1.27 -14.15 6.28
CA SER A 415 -0.99 -13.91 7.69
C SER A 415 -1.29 -12.45 8.09
N LEU A 416 -2.02 -12.25 9.18
CA LEU A 416 -2.24 -10.90 9.75
C LEU A 416 -0.93 -10.26 10.22
N ASN A 417 0.03 -11.06 10.69
CA ASN A 417 1.28 -10.57 11.27
C ASN A 417 2.25 -10.00 10.21
N SER A 418 2.39 -10.71 9.08
CA SER A 418 3.40 -10.41 8.07
C SER A 418 2.82 -9.91 6.74
N ALA A 419 1.50 -10.05 6.55
CA ALA A 419 0.81 -9.89 5.26
C ALA A 419 1.37 -10.79 4.13
N MET A 420 2.15 -11.80 4.48
CA MET A 420 2.66 -12.78 3.54
C MET A 420 1.65 -13.91 3.33
N CYS A 421 1.74 -14.55 2.17
CA CYS A 421 0.94 -15.70 1.79
C CYS A 421 1.50 -16.99 2.36
N LEU A 422 0.62 -17.91 2.75
CA LEU A 422 0.98 -19.32 2.91
C LEU A 422 1.48 -19.83 1.55
N ASP A 423 2.59 -20.58 1.56
CA ASP A 423 3.33 -20.97 0.37
C ASP A 423 3.86 -22.40 0.49
N VAL A 424 3.78 -23.18 -0.57
CA VAL A 424 4.50 -24.44 -0.66
C VAL A 424 5.94 -24.16 -1.07
N ASN A 425 6.87 -24.38 -0.16
CA ASN A 425 8.29 -24.02 -0.31
C ASN A 425 8.88 -24.49 -1.64
N GLY A 426 9.49 -23.56 -2.36
CA GLY A 426 10.17 -23.82 -3.63
C GLY A 426 9.24 -24.25 -4.77
N ASN A 427 7.94 -24.01 -4.68
CA ASN A 427 6.92 -24.51 -5.64
C ASN A 427 7.03 -26.04 -5.86
N SER A 428 7.41 -26.78 -4.82
CA SER A 428 7.65 -28.22 -4.86
C SER A 428 6.35 -28.98 -5.17
N THR A 429 6.47 -30.04 -5.95
CA THR A 429 5.36 -30.97 -6.22
C THR A 429 5.42 -32.26 -5.38
N ALA A 430 6.46 -32.39 -4.54
CA ALA A 430 6.68 -33.61 -3.74
C ALA A 430 5.76 -33.67 -2.52
N ASP A 431 5.44 -34.89 -2.05
CA ASP A 431 4.93 -35.11 -0.70
C ASP A 431 6.03 -34.75 0.32
N GLY A 432 5.64 -34.14 1.43
CA GLY A 432 6.58 -33.69 2.46
C GLY A 432 7.17 -32.32 2.24
N ALA A 433 6.77 -31.58 1.19
CA ALA A 433 7.21 -30.21 1.00
C ALA A 433 6.59 -29.31 2.08
N ASN A 434 7.44 -28.60 2.85
CA ASN A 434 7.03 -27.75 3.95
C ASN A 434 6.21 -26.53 3.46
N LEU A 435 5.27 -26.11 4.31
CA LEU A 435 4.61 -24.81 4.17
C LEU A 435 5.47 -23.73 4.86
N ILE A 436 5.58 -22.60 4.18
CA ILE A 436 6.28 -21.39 4.65
C ILE A 436 5.35 -20.18 4.50
N GLN A 437 5.70 -19.06 5.09
CA GLN A 437 5.20 -17.78 4.63
C GLN A 437 6.15 -17.20 3.58
N TRP A 438 5.61 -16.62 2.53
CA TRP A 438 6.38 -15.97 1.46
C TRP A 438 5.63 -14.75 0.92
N ASN A 439 6.35 -13.81 0.31
CA ASN A 439 5.72 -12.68 -0.36
C ASN A 439 4.67 -13.16 -1.34
N CYS A 440 3.46 -12.58 -1.28
CA CYS A 440 2.38 -12.93 -2.19
C CYS A 440 2.78 -12.57 -3.63
N ASN A 441 2.87 -13.57 -4.51
CA ASN A 441 3.39 -13.42 -5.88
C ASN A 441 2.40 -13.88 -6.96
N GLY A 442 1.20 -14.32 -6.56
CA GLY A 442 0.13 -14.78 -7.45
C GLY A 442 0.36 -16.17 -8.06
N GLN A 443 1.42 -16.90 -7.68
CA GLN A 443 1.67 -18.26 -8.17
C GLN A 443 0.72 -19.26 -7.54
N THR A 444 0.49 -20.39 -8.24
CA THR A 444 -0.50 -21.40 -7.84
C THR A 444 -0.09 -22.22 -6.61
N ASN A 445 1.19 -22.22 -6.22
CA ASN A 445 1.67 -22.81 -4.96
C ASN A 445 1.30 -21.99 -3.73
N GLN A 446 0.78 -20.75 -3.91
CA GLN A 446 0.25 -19.89 -2.86
C GLN A 446 -1.29 -19.82 -2.87
N GLN A 447 -1.95 -20.62 -3.71
CA GLN A 447 -3.40 -20.63 -3.88
C GLN A 447 -3.99 -21.95 -3.38
N PHE A 448 -4.96 -21.83 -2.50
CA PHE A 448 -5.51 -22.98 -1.77
C PHE A 448 -7.03 -23.02 -1.92
N GLN A 449 -7.59 -24.22 -2.09
CA GLN A 449 -9.02 -24.45 -2.03
C GLN A 449 -9.40 -24.92 -0.60
N TRP A 450 -10.43 -24.31 -0.04
CA TRP A 450 -11.06 -24.75 1.20
C TRP A 450 -12.16 -25.75 0.88
N LYS A 451 -11.77 -27.03 0.70
CA LYS A 451 -12.63 -28.10 0.17
C LYS A 451 -13.34 -28.83 1.31
N ALA A 452 -14.67 -28.89 1.25
CA ALA A 452 -15.47 -29.60 2.25
C ALA A 452 -15.11 -31.10 2.32
N SER A 453 -15.02 -31.65 3.54
CA SER A 453 -14.78 -33.05 3.86
C SER A 453 -15.55 -33.43 5.14
N GLY A 454 -16.77 -33.92 4.99
CA GLY A 454 -17.70 -34.08 6.11
C GLY A 454 -18.08 -32.75 6.75
N SER A 455 -17.97 -32.68 8.09
CA SER A 455 -18.17 -31.42 8.84
C SER A 455 -16.94 -30.52 8.89
N ASN A 456 -15.81 -30.95 8.32
CA ASN A 456 -14.53 -30.23 8.29
C ASN A 456 -14.12 -29.94 6.85
N PHE A 457 -12.89 -29.48 6.68
CA PHE A 457 -12.35 -29.06 5.38
C PHE A 457 -10.94 -29.60 5.15
N GLN A 458 -10.60 -29.82 3.90
CA GLN A 458 -9.24 -29.98 3.43
C GLN A 458 -8.74 -28.67 2.85
N VAL A 459 -7.48 -28.32 3.10
CA VAL A 459 -6.79 -27.19 2.48
C VAL A 459 -5.98 -27.73 1.31
N VAL A 460 -6.50 -27.57 0.08
CA VAL A 460 -5.95 -28.18 -1.13
C VAL A 460 -5.13 -27.19 -1.92
N VAL A 461 -3.88 -27.50 -2.20
CA VAL A 461 -2.94 -26.68 -2.96
C VAL A 461 -3.30 -26.68 -4.45
N ARG A 462 -3.44 -25.49 -5.08
CA ARG A 462 -3.86 -25.39 -6.49
C ARG A 462 -2.84 -25.98 -7.47
N SER A 463 -1.53 -25.79 -7.23
CA SER A 463 -0.47 -26.25 -8.13
C SER A 463 -0.34 -27.78 -8.19
N THR A 464 -0.72 -28.49 -7.11
CA THR A 464 -0.43 -29.94 -6.98
C THR A 464 -1.67 -30.78 -6.74
N GLY A 465 -2.79 -30.19 -6.32
CA GLY A 465 -3.98 -30.92 -5.86
C GLY A 465 -3.76 -31.66 -4.53
N LYS A 466 -2.61 -31.46 -3.86
CA LYS A 466 -2.30 -32.09 -2.57
C LYS A 466 -2.90 -31.32 -1.42
N CYS A 467 -2.99 -31.95 -0.25
CA CYS A 467 -3.58 -31.38 0.94
C CYS A 467 -2.50 -30.94 1.93
N VAL A 468 -2.76 -29.85 2.63
CA VAL A 468 -1.96 -29.41 3.78
C VAL A 468 -2.26 -30.33 4.96
N ASP A 469 -1.22 -30.88 5.60
CA ASP A 469 -1.33 -31.68 6.81
C ASP A 469 -0.23 -31.31 7.84
N VAL A 470 -0.34 -31.91 9.02
CA VAL A 470 0.66 -31.80 10.07
C VAL A 470 1.62 -32.96 9.98
N VAL A 471 2.93 -32.68 9.85
CA VAL A 471 4.01 -33.67 9.73
C VAL A 471 3.87 -34.76 10.79
N GLY A 472 3.85 -36.02 10.34
CA GLY A 472 3.81 -37.18 11.21
C GLY A 472 2.55 -37.29 12.07
N SER A 473 1.43 -36.63 11.71
CA SER A 473 0.20 -36.56 12.53
C SER A 473 0.48 -36.05 13.96
N SER A 474 1.52 -35.26 14.16
CA SER A 474 1.93 -34.77 15.48
C SER A 474 0.85 -33.91 16.13
N THR A 475 0.73 -33.99 17.45
CA THR A 475 -0.11 -33.10 18.26
C THR A 475 0.71 -32.10 19.07
N ALA A 476 2.05 -32.08 18.90
CA ALA A 476 2.94 -31.19 19.63
C ALA A 476 2.87 -29.73 19.12
N ASP A 477 3.19 -28.77 20.01
CA ASP A 477 3.45 -27.40 19.61
C ASP A 477 4.72 -27.33 18.75
N GLY A 478 4.72 -26.49 17.72
CA GLY A 478 5.84 -26.32 16.78
C GLY A 478 5.93 -27.40 15.70
N ALA A 479 5.02 -28.40 15.66
CA ALA A 479 4.98 -29.37 14.58
C ALA A 479 4.70 -28.66 13.24
N LEU A 480 5.53 -28.96 12.22
CA LEU A 480 5.48 -28.27 10.92
C LEU A 480 4.28 -28.71 10.09
N LEU A 481 3.89 -27.86 9.15
CA LEU A 481 2.95 -28.20 8.10
C LEU A 481 3.68 -28.57 6.81
N GLU A 482 3.13 -29.53 6.09
CA GLU A 482 3.61 -29.97 4.78
C GLU A 482 2.43 -30.14 3.81
N GLN A 483 2.70 -30.25 2.50
CA GLN A 483 1.73 -30.79 1.56
C GLN A 483 1.96 -32.29 1.37
N ARG A 484 0.87 -33.04 1.23
CA ARG A 484 0.90 -34.49 0.98
C ARG A 484 -0.31 -34.94 0.17
N THR A 485 -0.24 -36.11 -0.45
CA THR A 485 -1.39 -36.75 -1.10
C THR A 485 -2.57 -36.81 -0.12
N CYS A 486 -3.73 -36.27 -0.54
CA CYS A 486 -4.89 -36.07 0.32
C CYS A 486 -5.44 -37.38 0.87
N THR A 487 -5.73 -37.39 2.17
CA THR A 487 -6.48 -38.51 2.85
C THR A 487 -7.57 -37.88 3.73
N THR A 488 -8.44 -38.75 4.32
CA THR A 488 -9.47 -38.29 5.25
C THR A 488 -9.06 -38.40 6.73
N ALA A 489 -7.75 -38.61 7.00
CA ALA A 489 -7.23 -38.65 8.36
C ALA A 489 -7.30 -37.26 9.02
N ASN A 490 -7.50 -37.21 10.34
CA ASN A 490 -7.79 -35.99 11.08
C ASN A 490 -6.66 -34.93 10.99
N ASN A 491 -5.40 -35.32 10.79
CA ASN A 491 -4.28 -34.39 10.59
C ASN A 491 -4.33 -33.61 9.24
N PHE A 492 -5.14 -34.07 8.26
CA PHE A 492 -5.46 -33.41 7.00
C PHE A 492 -6.70 -32.52 7.06
N LEU A 493 -7.44 -32.60 8.16
CA LEU A 493 -8.72 -31.93 8.31
C LEU A 493 -8.57 -30.66 9.16
N TRP A 494 -9.25 -29.62 8.72
CA TRP A 494 -9.18 -28.30 9.30
C TRP A 494 -10.56 -27.72 9.53
N SER A 495 -10.66 -26.87 10.54
CA SER A 495 -11.79 -25.97 10.75
C SER A 495 -11.28 -24.54 10.87
N ARG A 496 -12.15 -23.56 10.75
CA ARG A 496 -11.78 -22.15 10.95
C ARG A 496 -12.73 -21.48 11.92
N THR A 497 -12.18 -20.65 12.79
CA THR A 497 -12.94 -19.88 13.78
C THR A 497 -12.65 -18.39 13.56
N VAL A 498 -13.70 -17.58 13.47
CA VAL A 498 -13.57 -16.10 13.33
C VAL A 498 -12.86 -15.50 14.55
N ARG A 499 -11.95 -14.54 14.30
CA ARG A 499 -11.11 -13.94 15.35
C ARG A 499 -11.12 -12.42 15.29
#